data_77fd2e004029c013bd3678c171e9517a
#
_entry.id   77fd2e004029c013bd3678c171e9517a
#
_cell.length_a   1.000
_cell.length_b   1.000
_cell.length_c   1.000
_cell.angle_alpha   90.00
_cell.angle_beta   90.00
_cell.angle_gamma   90.00
#
_symmetry.space_group_name_H-M   'P 1'
#
loop_
_entity.id
_entity.type
_entity.pdbx_description
1 polymer ?
#
loop_
_entity_poly.entity_id
_entity_poly.type
_entity_poly.pdbx_seq_one_letter_code
_entity_poly.pdbx_strand_id
1 'polypeptide(L)'
;LDGTNNFAAGIPYWAISVARFVDGRPSEVFLDVPALNQRFVALRGRGATRNNQPLTSETRALATSACVSLCSRSIRVLQRKPDQRFPGKIRLLGVASLNLVSVAMGQTIASLEATPKIWDLAAAWLVLDELGCQIRWLDSDPAQLSSGEDVADRGFPMLAAGSWAHLARFLPWGEALVQR
;
A
#
# COMPACT_ATOMS: atom_id res chain seq x y z
N LEU A 1 -1.38 8.30 -12.80
CA LEU A 1 -1.15 9.28 -11.74
C LEU A 1 -1.94 8.87 -10.50
N ASP A 2 -1.26 8.61 -9.38
CA ASP A 2 -1.87 8.38 -8.07
C ASP A 2 -1.71 9.64 -7.21
N GLY A 3 -2.73 9.97 -6.42
CA GLY A 3 -2.79 11.23 -5.68
C GLY A 3 -3.26 12.43 -6.52
N THR A 4 -4.18 12.22 -7.44
CA THR A 4 -4.70 13.27 -8.34
C THR A 4 -5.26 14.48 -7.61
N ASN A 5 -5.91 14.28 -6.46
CA ASN A 5 -6.41 15.36 -5.63
C ASN A 5 -5.27 16.20 -5.03
N ASN A 6 -4.20 15.55 -4.58
CA ASN A 6 -3.00 16.23 -4.09
C ASN A 6 -2.35 17.03 -5.21
N PHE A 7 -2.19 16.40 -6.38
CA PHE A 7 -1.62 17.07 -7.56
C PHE A 7 -2.41 18.32 -7.94
N ALA A 8 -3.73 18.20 -8.05
CA ALA A 8 -4.62 19.31 -8.39
C ALA A 8 -4.61 20.45 -7.34
N ALA A 9 -4.41 20.10 -6.08
CA ALA A 9 -4.30 21.07 -4.97
C ALA A 9 -2.90 21.66 -4.79
N GLY A 10 -1.91 21.25 -5.59
CA GLY A 10 -0.52 21.71 -5.46
C GLY A 10 0.21 21.10 -4.26
N ILE A 11 -0.32 20.01 -3.66
CA ILE A 11 0.34 19.29 -2.56
C ILE A 11 1.43 18.42 -3.17
N PRO A 12 2.72 18.56 -2.76
CA PRO A 12 3.86 17.87 -3.38
C PRO A 12 3.97 16.39 -2.93
N TYR A 13 2.86 15.66 -2.97
CA TYR A 13 2.78 14.26 -2.57
C TYR A 13 1.84 13.50 -3.51
N TRP A 14 2.38 12.96 -4.58
CA TRP A 14 1.71 12.22 -5.65
C TRP A 14 2.75 11.39 -6.42
N ALA A 15 2.31 10.41 -7.19
CA ALA A 15 3.20 9.51 -7.90
C ALA A 15 2.71 9.15 -9.31
N ILE A 16 3.65 8.84 -10.19
CA ILE A 16 3.43 8.16 -11.47
C ILE A 16 3.67 6.67 -11.23
N SER A 17 2.62 5.86 -11.36
CA SER A 17 2.65 4.43 -11.09
C SER A 17 2.44 3.66 -12.39
N VAL A 18 3.38 2.78 -12.74
CA VAL A 18 3.33 1.92 -13.93
C VAL A 18 3.69 0.49 -13.51
N ALA A 19 2.91 -0.48 -13.98
CA ALA A 19 3.18 -1.89 -13.74
C ALA A 19 2.90 -2.72 -15.00
N ARG A 20 3.78 -3.67 -15.28
CA ARG A 20 3.56 -4.73 -16.25
C ARG A 20 3.11 -5.99 -15.52
N PHE A 21 2.05 -6.61 -16.01
CA PHE A 21 1.55 -7.89 -15.49
C PHE A 21 1.97 -9.04 -16.38
N VAL A 22 2.35 -10.14 -15.75
CA VAL A 22 2.57 -11.45 -16.39
C VAL A 22 1.91 -12.50 -15.49
N ASP A 23 1.04 -13.33 -16.07
CA ASP A 23 0.31 -14.37 -15.37
C ASP A 23 -0.45 -13.85 -14.12
N GLY A 24 -1.18 -12.75 -14.29
CA GLY A 24 -2.02 -12.15 -13.26
C GLY A 24 -1.27 -11.43 -12.13
N ARG A 25 0.06 -11.30 -12.22
CA ARG A 25 0.88 -10.64 -11.18
C ARG A 25 1.79 -9.57 -11.76
N PRO A 26 2.10 -8.50 -11.01
CA PRO A 26 3.09 -7.52 -11.45
C PRO A 26 4.46 -8.20 -11.62
N SER A 27 5.13 -7.94 -12.74
CA SER A 27 6.45 -8.50 -13.06
C SER A 27 7.55 -7.45 -13.10
N GLU A 28 7.20 -6.26 -13.54
CA GLU A 28 8.08 -5.10 -13.63
C GLU A 28 7.28 -3.88 -13.22
N VAL A 29 7.84 -3.05 -12.36
CA VAL A 29 7.16 -1.85 -11.89
C VAL A 29 8.08 -0.65 -11.82
N PHE A 30 7.46 0.51 -12.01
CA PHE A 30 8.08 1.81 -11.92
C PHE A 30 7.15 2.74 -11.17
N LEU A 31 7.64 3.34 -10.09
CA LEU A 31 6.92 4.33 -9.31
C LEU A 31 7.81 5.55 -9.15
N ASP A 32 7.44 6.64 -9.81
CA ASP A 32 8.17 7.91 -9.74
C ASP A 32 7.41 8.91 -8.87
N VAL A 33 8.15 9.59 -8.00
CA VAL A 33 7.63 10.60 -7.06
C VAL A 33 8.40 11.90 -7.27
N PRO A 34 8.10 12.66 -8.34
CA PRO A 34 8.92 13.77 -8.78
C PRO A 34 9.13 14.84 -7.70
N ALA A 35 8.07 15.16 -6.96
CA ALA A 35 8.12 16.18 -5.91
C ALA A 35 9.06 15.82 -4.73
N LEU A 36 9.35 14.53 -4.55
CA LEU A 36 10.25 14.04 -3.50
C LEU A 36 11.60 13.57 -4.06
N ASN A 37 11.82 13.68 -5.37
CA ASN A 37 12.99 13.15 -6.06
C ASN A 37 13.26 11.67 -5.71
N GLN A 38 12.18 10.87 -5.71
CA GLN A 38 12.25 9.43 -5.42
C GLN A 38 11.70 8.62 -6.59
N ARG A 39 12.41 7.55 -6.92
CA ARG A 39 12.04 6.61 -7.96
C ARG A 39 12.24 5.21 -7.46
N PHE A 40 11.19 4.41 -7.52
CA PHE A 40 11.22 3.00 -7.15
C PHE A 40 11.07 2.14 -8.40
N VAL A 41 11.91 1.13 -8.50
CA VAL A 41 11.86 0.11 -9.55
C VAL A 41 11.93 -1.25 -8.89
N ALA A 42 11.06 -2.17 -9.28
CA ALA A 42 11.16 -3.55 -8.85
C ALA A 42 10.97 -4.50 -10.04
N LEU A 43 11.68 -5.60 -10.00
CA LEU A 43 11.59 -6.71 -10.94
C LEU A 43 11.34 -7.98 -10.15
N ARG A 44 10.34 -8.76 -10.56
CA ARG A 44 9.97 -9.99 -9.86
C ARG A 44 11.16 -10.94 -9.71
N GLY A 45 11.48 -11.31 -8.46
CA GLY A 45 12.60 -12.17 -8.10
C GLY A 45 13.98 -11.53 -8.20
N ARG A 46 14.04 -10.19 -8.37
CA ARG A 46 15.32 -9.45 -8.45
C ARG A 46 15.42 -8.29 -7.46
N GLY A 47 14.47 -8.18 -6.55
CA GLY A 47 14.44 -7.13 -5.55
C GLY A 47 13.89 -5.79 -6.07
N ALA A 48 14.00 -4.78 -5.22
CA ALA A 48 13.57 -3.42 -5.49
C ALA A 48 14.70 -2.42 -5.26
N THR A 49 14.64 -1.29 -5.97
CA THR A 49 15.59 -0.18 -5.81
C THR A 49 14.86 1.12 -5.55
N ARG A 50 15.52 2.03 -4.83
CA ARG A 50 15.13 3.45 -4.73
C ARG A 50 16.28 4.30 -5.24
N ASN A 51 16.04 5.11 -6.27
CA ASN A 51 17.06 5.95 -6.93
C ASN A 51 18.29 5.12 -7.32
N ASN A 52 18.08 3.95 -7.92
CA ASN A 52 19.09 2.98 -8.35
C ASN A 52 19.92 2.36 -7.21
N GLN A 53 19.57 2.60 -5.96
CA GLN A 53 20.17 1.91 -4.81
C GLN A 53 19.27 0.77 -4.33
N PRO A 54 19.82 -0.40 -4.01
CA PRO A 54 19.03 -1.50 -3.47
C PRO A 54 18.21 -1.05 -2.27
N LEU A 55 16.93 -1.40 -2.29
CA LEU A 55 16.02 -1.13 -1.18
C LEU A 55 15.98 -2.36 -0.28
N THR A 56 16.21 -2.16 1.00
CA THR A 56 16.13 -3.21 2.02
C THR A 56 14.95 -2.93 2.94
N SER A 57 14.25 -3.98 3.33
CA SER A 57 13.17 -3.85 4.30
C SER A 57 13.73 -3.56 5.69
N GLU A 58 13.32 -2.45 6.28
CA GLU A 58 13.58 -2.15 7.67
C GLU A 58 12.33 -2.45 8.50
N THR A 59 12.30 -3.60 9.16
CA THR A 59 11.19 -3.94 10.05
C THR A 59 11.33 -3.16 11.34
N ARG A 60 10.42 -2.21 11.58
CA ARG A 60 10.35 -1.47 12.84
C ARG A 60 9.62 -2.27 13.92
N ALA A 61 10.00 -2.05 15.17
CA ALA A 61 9.33 -2.66 16.31
C ALA A 61 7.86 -2.19 16.44
N LEU A 62 7.01 -3.05 17.01
CA LEU A 62 5.63 -2.72 17.39
C LEU A 62 5.64 -1.72 18.55
N ALA A 63 5.70 -0.43 18.24
CA ALA A 63 5.58 0.63 19.21
C ALA A 63 4.24 1.37 19.05
N THR A 64 3.67 1.85 20.13
CA THR A 64 2.44 2.67 20.10
C THR A 64 2.64 4.01 19.40
N SER A 65 3.89 4.45 19.24
CA SER A 65 4.29 5.65 18.50
C SER A 65 4.53 5.39 17.01
N ALA A 66 4.51 4.12 16.56
CA ALA A 66 4.75 3.79 15.18
C ALA A 66 3.67 4.37 14.24
N CYS A 67 4.10 4.82 13.06
CA CYS A 67 3.19 5.36 12.06
C CYS A 67 2.45 4.24 11.32
N VAL A 68 1.20 4.52 10.97
CA VAL A 68 0.32 3.66 10.15
C VAL A 68 -0.35 4.53 9.12
N SER A 69 -0.30 4.14 7.86
CA SER A 69 -0.99 4.87 6.77
C SER A 69 -2.42 4.37 6.61
N LEU A 70 -3.33 5.29 6.39
CA LEU A 70 -4.71 5.01 6.02
C LEU A 70 -5.08 5.87 4.80
N CYS A 71 -5.89 5.35 3.90
CA CYS A 71 -6.62 6.22 2.98
C CYS A 71 -7.78 6.92 3.70
N SER A 72 -8.30 8.00 3.15
CA SER A 72 -9.39 8.77 3.77
C SER A 72 -10.64 7.92 4.03
N ARG A 73 -10.95 6.95 3.17
CA ARG A 73 -12.08 6.03 3.35
C ARG A 73 -11.83 4.98 4.43
N SER A 74 -10.58 4.65 4.71
CA SER A 74 -10.22 3.69 5.77
C SER A 74 -10.44 4.25 7.17
N ILE A 75 -10.57 5.56 7.34
CA ILE A 75 -10.80 6.19 8.65
C ILE A 75 -12.07 5.69 9.34
N ARG A 76 -13.04 5.21 8.56
CA ARG A 76 -14.29 4.62 9.07
C ARG A 76 -14.06 3.43 10.02
N VAL A 77 -12.90 2.77 9.97
CA VAL A 77 -12.58 1.68 10.91
C VAL A 77 -12.57 2.17 12.37
N LEU A 78 -12.22 3.43 12.59
CA LEU A 78 -12.24 4.03 13.93
C LEU A 78 -13.66 4.18 14.46
N GLN A 79 -14.62 4.48 13.58
CA GLN A 79 -16.02 4.58 13.91
C GLN A 79 -16.67 3.20 14.18
N ARG A 80 -16.14 2.16 13.51
CA ARG A 80 -16.62 0.78 13.67
C ARG A 80 -16.07 0.08 14.91
N LYS A 81 -15.04 0.64 15.52
CA LYS A 81 -14.41 0.15 16.75
C LYS A 81 -14.22 1.29 17.77
N PRO A 82 -15.35 1.93 18.22
CA PRO A 82 -15.29 3.15 19.04
C PRO A 82 -14.62 2.92 20.39
N ASP A 83 -14.75 1.71 20.95
CA ASP A 83 -14.23 1.34 22.26
C ASP A 83 -12.79 0.83 22.21
N GLN A 84 -12.17 0.81 21.02
CA GLN A 84 -10.82 0.33 20.83
C GLN A 84 -9.88 1.46 20.38
N ARG A 85 -8.79 1.61 21.10
CA ARG A 85 -7.74 2.55 20.69
C ARG A 85 -7.00 1.98 19.50
N PHE A 86 -6.92 2.76 18.40
CA PHE A 86 -6.13 2.39 17.23
C PHE A 86 -4.64 2.23 17.60
N PRO A 87 -3.99 1.12 17.23
CA PRO A 87 -2.66 0.77 17.72
C PRO A 87 -1.51 1.42 16.94
N GLY A 88 -1.57 2.72 16.70
CA GLY A 88 -0.54 3.45 15.96
C GLY A 88 -0.87 4.93 15.76
N LYS A 89 0.08 5.66 15.23
CA LYS A 89 -0.09 7.07 14.84
C LYS A 89 -0.51 7.15 13.37
N ILE A 90 -1.74 7.58 13.13
CA ILE A 90 -2.34 7.61 11.79
C ILE A 90 -1.69 8.68 10.92
N ARG A 91 -1.46 8.32 9.64
CA ARG A 91 -1.08 9.21 8.55
C ARG A 91 -2.11 9.08 7.43
N LEU A 92 -2.64 10.23 6.98
CA LEU A 92 -3.62 10.33 5.89
C LEU A 92 -2.98 11.19 4.79
N LEU A 93 -2.17 10.57 3.94
CA LEU A 93 -1.37 11.28 2.94
C LEU A 93 -2.01 11.30 1.55
N GLY A 94 -3.08 10.51 1.35
CA GLY A 94 -3.93 10.59 0.16
C GLY A 94 -3.37 9.97 -1.11
N VAL A 95 -2.34 9.12 -1.01
CA VAL A 95 -1.69 8.45 -2.15
C VAL A 95 -1.47 6.99 -1.79
N ALA A 96 -2.27 6.10 -2.37
CA ALA A 96 -2.28 4.68 -2.00
C ALA A 96 -0.94 4.00 -2.28
N SER A 97 -0.35 4.20 -3.46
CA SER A 97 0.96 3.63 -3.82
C SER A 97 2.06 4.04 -2.84
N LEU A 98 2.10 5.30 -2.42
CA LEU A 98 3.10 5.80 -1.48
C LEU A 98 2.84 5.33 -0.05
N ASN A 99 1.57 5.22 0.35
CA ASN A 99 1.21 4.62 1.63
C ASN A 99 1.74 3.19 1.74
N LEU A 100 1.58 2.39 0.67
CA LEU A 100 2.05 1.01 0.59
C LEU A 100 3.58 0.93 0.56
N VAL A 101 4.25 1.73 -0.28
CA VAL A 101 5.73 1.76 -0.34
C VAL A 101 6.33 2.24 0.97
N SER A 102 5.65 3.11 1.73
CA SER A 102 6.13 3.52 3.06
C SER A 102 6.24 2.36 4.05
N VAL A 103 5.40 1.31 3.88
CA VAL A 103 5.51 0.05 4.64
C VAL A 103 6.78 -0.70 4.23
N ALA A 104 7.02 -0.82 2.93
CA ALA A 104 8.22 -1.47 2.39
C ALA A 104 9.51 -0.81 2.89
N MET A 105 9.51 0.52 3.01
CA MET A 105 10.63 1.30 3.54
C MET A 105 10.72 1.31 5.08
N GLY A 106 9.81 0.66 5.80
CA GLY A 106 9.75 0.72 7.26
C GLY A 106 9.40 2.10 7.83
N GLN A 107 8.94 3.05 7.03
CA GLN A 107 8.48 4.37 7.50
C GLN A 107 7.14 4.26 8.24
N THR A 108 6.27 3.36 7.78
CA THR A 108 5.06 2.95 8.47
C THR A 108 5.12 1.45 8.74
N ILE A 109 4.48 0.98 9.81
CA ILE A 109 4.46 -0.45 10.14
C ILE A 109 3.33 -1.20 9.45
N ALA A 110 2.29 -0.48 9.02
CA ALA A 110 1.16 -1.01 8.26
C ALA A 110 0.49 0.09 7.42
N SER A 111 -0.26 -0.33 6.41
CA SER A 111 -1.15 0.52 5.61
C SER A 111 -2.50 -0.17 5.41
N LEU A 112 -3.60 0.56 5.61
CA LEU A 112 -4.96 0.10 5.35
C LEU A 112 -5.55 0.92 4.20
N GLU A 113 -5.82 0.25 3.08
CA GLU A 113 -6.40 0.86 1.89
C GLU A 113 -7.79 0.28 1.62
N ALA A 114 -8.82 1.14 1.61
CA ALA A 114 -10.21 0.71 1.51
C ALA A 114 -10.66 0.39 0.09
N THR A 115 -10.21 1.16 -0.88
CA THR A 115 -10.72 1.10 -2.25
C THR A 115 -9.66 1.43 -3.30
N PRO A 116 -8.40 0.96 -3.16
CA PRO A 116 -7.40 1.20 -4.19
C PRO A 116 -7.81 0.44 -5.45
N LYS A 117 -7.57 1.04 -6.58
CA LYS A 117 -7.72 0.41 -7.88
C LYS A 117 -6.44 -0.37 -8.21
N ILE A 118 -6.52 -1.26 -9.20
CA ILE A 118 -5.35 -2.06 -9.59
C ILE A 118 -4.15 -1.19 -9.98
N TRP A 119 -4.38 -0.07 -10.64
CA TRP A 119 -3.31 0.86 -11.04
C TRP A 119 -2.73 1.68 -9.89
N ASP A 120 -3.45 1.83 -8.76
CA ASP A 120 -2.93 2.50 -7.56
C ASP A 120 -2.01 1.57 -6.76
N LEU A 121 -2.28 0.27 -6.79
CA LEU A 121 -1.59 -0.70 -5.93
C LEU A 121 -0.50 -1.51 -6.65
N ALA A 122 -0.60 -1.71 -7.97
CA ALA A 122 0.20 -2.71 -8.68
C ALA A 122 1.72 -2.49 -8.57
N ALA A 123 2.18 -1.24 -8.66
CA ALA A 123 3.61 -0.96 -8.50
C ALA A 123 4.08 -1.19 -7.07
N ALA A 124 3.32 -0.73 -6.09
CA ALA A 124 3.63 -0.92 -4.69
C ALA A 124 3.52 -2.39 -4.26
N TRP A 125 2.60 -3.16 -4.85
CA TRP A 125 2.46 -4.60 -4.61
C TRP A 125 3.77 -5.34 -4.88
N LEU A 126 4.38 -5.15 -6.06
CA LEU A 126 5.65 -5.82 -6.34
C LEU A 126 6.77 -5.36 -5.40
N VAL A 127 6.84 -4.07 -5.08
CA VAL A 127 7.83 -3.58 -4.12
C VAL A 127 7.67 -4.24 -2.75
N LEU A 128 6.43 -4.40 -2.27
CA LEU A 128 6.13 -5.09 -1.01
C LEU A 128 6.55 -6.56 -1.06
N ASP A 129 6.21 -7.27 -2.16
CA ASP A 129 6.56 -8.69 -2.34
C ASP A 129 8.08 -8.89 -2.34
N GLU A 130 8.81 -8.08 -3.10
CA GLU A 130 10.28 -8.18 -3.21
C GLU A 130 11.00 -7.88 -1.90
N LEU A 131 10.37 -7.13 -1.00
CA LEU A 131 10.91 -6.80 0.32
C LEU A 131 10.35 -7.68 1.44
N GLY A 132 9.59 -8.74 1.11
CA GLY A 132 9.07 -9.70 2.07
C GLY A 132 8.01 -9.14 3.02
N CYS A 133 7.37 -8.03 2.66
CA CYS A 133 6.25 -7.48 3.40
C CYS A 133 5.02 -8.38 3.29
N GLN A 134 4.12 -8.25 4.23
CA GLN A 134 2.91 -9.07 4.30
C GLN A 134 1.73 -8.31 3.70
N ILE A 135 0.99 -8.96 2.81
CA ILE A 135 -0.22 -8.43 2.20
C ILE A 135 -1.41 -9.33 2.56
N ARG A 136 -2.49 -8.73 3.03
CA ARG A 136 -3.79 -9.36 3.20
C ARG A 136 -4.82 -8.66 2.33
N TRP A 137 -5.28 -9.33 1.29
CA TRP A 137 -6.46 -8.93 0.54
C TRP A 137 -7.70 -9.17 1.41
N LEU A 138 -8.56 -8.16 1.53
CA LEU A 138 -9.65 -8.18 2.51
C LEU A 138 -11.00 -8.58 1.90
N ASP A 139 -11.12 -8.53 0.58
CA ASP A 139 -12.33 -8.92 -0.16
C ASP A 139 -11.97 -9.82 -1.34
N SER A 140 -11.21 -9.31 -2.31
CA SER A 140 -10.82 -10.03 -3.50
C SER A 140 -9.33 -9.91 -3.77
N ASP A 141 -8.70 -11.00 -4.19
CA ASP A 141 -7.29 -11.07 -4.55
C ASP A 141 -7.11 -10.73 -6.04
N PRO A 142 -6.40 -9.65 -6.39
CA PRO A 142 -6.17 -9.30 -7.79
C PRO A 142 -5.35 -10.34 -8.56
N ALA A 143 -4.61 -11.23 -7.90
CA ALA A 143 -3.90 -12.33 -8.57
C ALA A 143 -4.84 -13.40 -9.13
N GLN A 144 -6.13 -13.38 -8.77
CA GLN A 144 -7.16 -14.30 -9.26
C GLN A 144 -7.96 -13.72 -10.44
N LEU A 145 -7.62 -12.53 -10.93
CA LEU A 145 -8.28 -11.91 -12.07
C LEU A 145 -8.01 -12.70 -13.36
N SER A 146 -9.06 -12.88 -14.14
CA SER A 146 -8.97 -13.50 -15.47
C SER A 146 -8.35 -12.51 -16.47
N SER A 147 -7.67 -13.06 -17.48
CA SER A 147 -7.17 -12.23 -18.59
C SER A 147 -8.33 -11.57 -19.32
N GLY A 148 -8.24 -10.25 -19.52
CA GLY A 148 -9.28 -9.45 -20.17
C GLY A 148 -10.46 -9.04 -19.28
N GLU A 149 -10.44 -9.39 -17.99
CA GLU A 149 -11.47 -8.94 -17.04
C GLU A 149 -11.42 -7.41 -16.86
N ASP A 150 -12.57 -6.76 -17.02
CA ASP A 150 -12.69 -5.32 -16.74
C ASP A 150 -12.76 -5.08 -15.23
N VAL A 151 -11.79 -4.37 -14.72
CA VAL A 151 -11.66 -4.05 -13.29
C VAL A 151 -11.72 -2.54 -13.01
N ALA A 152 -12.16 -1.73 -13.99
CA ALA A 152 -12.16 -0.28 -13.87
C ALA A 152 -12.96 0.20 -12.64
N ASP A 153 -14.09 -0.43 -12.36
CA ASP A 153 -14.95 -0.07 -11.23
C ASP A 153 -14.61 -0.84 -9.94
N ARG A 154 -13.73 -1.84 -10.01
CA ARG A 154 -13.41 -2.69 -8.87
C ARG A 154 -12.34 -2.07 -7.99
N GLY A 155 -12.56 -2.08 -6.67
CA GLY A 155 -11.55 -1.77 -5.66
C GLY A 155 -11.01 -3.04 -5.02
N PHE A 156 -9.78 -2.99 -4.55
CA PHE A 156 -9.10 -4.13 -3.90
C PHE A 156 -8.69 -3.74 -2.48
N PRO A 157 -9.63 -3.77 -1.52
CA PRO A 157 -9.31 -3.41 -0.15
C PRO A 157 -8.21 -4.33 0.41
N MET A 158 -7.23 -3.72 1.06
CA MET A 158 -6.06 -4.46 1.53
C MET A 158 -5.46 -3.88 2.81
N LEU A 159 -4.77 -4.76 3.53
CA LEU A 159 -3.86 -4.44 4.61
C LEU A 159 -2.46 -4.89 4.19
N ALA A 160 -1.51 -3.95 4.16
CA ALA A 160 -0.10 -4.24 4.03
C ALA A 160 0.61 -4.02 5.37
N ALA A 161 1.61 -4.85 5.67
CA ALA A 161 2.36 -4.76 6.91
C ALA A 161 3.82 -5.19 6.73
N GLY A 162 4.75 -4.60 7.48
CA GLY A 162 6.18 -4.88 7.39
C GLY A 162 6.58 -6.25 7.95
N SER A 163 5.70 -6.94 8.69
CA SER A 163 5.95 -8.28 9.26
C SER A 163 4.64 -8.98 9.61
N TRP A 164 4.72 -10.29 9.87
CA TRP A 164 3.58 -11.07 10.36
C TRP A 164 3.03 -10.55 11.69
N ALA A 165 3.88 -10.09 12.60
CA ALA A 165 3.45 -9.52 13.87
C ALA A 165 2.65 -8.22 13.67
N HIS A 166 3.09 -7.36 12.72
CA HIS A 166 2.35 -6.16 12.33
C HIS A 166 1.03 -6.53 11.65
N LEU A 167 1.04 -7.50 10.73
CA LEU A 167 -0.18 -7.95 10.08
C LEU A 167 -1.22 -8.43 11.10
N ALA A 168 -0.83 -9.31 12.02
CA ALA A 168 -1.72 -9.83 13.06
C ALA A 168 -2.28 -8.70 13.95
N ARG A 169 -1.48 -7.69 14.26
CA ARG A 169 -1.89 -6.54 15.07
C ARG A 169 -2.99 -5.71 14.41
N PHE A 170 -2.92 -5.54 13.08
CA PHE A 170 -3.86 -4.70 12.33
C PHE A 170 -4.96 -5.48 11.62
N LEU A 171 -4.92 -6.81 11.59
CA LEU A 171 -5.92 -7.64 10.92
C LEU A 171 -7.35 -7.36 11.40
N PRO A 172 -7.65 -7.23 12.71
CA PRO A 172 -9.00 -6.91 13.18
C PRO A 172 -9.51 -5.54 12.69
N TRP A 173 -8.62 -4.61 12.38
CA TRP A 173 -8.95 -3.31 11.79
C TRP A 173 -9.16 -3.42 10.27
N GLY A 174 -8.35 -4.23 9.61
CA GLY A 174 -8.56 -4.57 8.20
C GLY A 174 -9.91 -5.23 7.94
N GLU A 175 -10.25 -6.25 8.73
CA GLU A 175 -11.55 -6.93 8.63
C GLU A 175 -12.72 -5.96 8.87
N ALA A 176 -12.60 -5.07 9.85
CA ALA A 176 -13.59 -4.02 10.07
C ALA A 176 -13.75 -3.05 8.89
N LEU A 177 -12.76 -2.94 8.01
CA LEU A 177 -12.81 -2.08 6.83
C LEU A 177 -13.86 -2.54 5.82
N VAL A 178 -14.02 -3.85 5.64
CA VAL A 178 -14.90 -4.49 4.64
C VAL A 178 -16.23 -5.00 5.22
N GLN A 179 -16.40 -4.98 6.53
CA GLN A 179 -17.69 -5.27 7.15
C GLN A 179 -18.76 -4.32 6.61
N ARG A 180 -19.91 -4.86 6.24
CA ARG A 180 -21.11 -4.12 5.78
C ARG A 180 -21.93 -3.63 6.95
#